data_750d81bf91abf5ed78b8a698aa7e451f
#
_entry.id   750d81bf91abf5ed78b8a698aa7e451f
#
_cell.length_a   1.000
_cell.length_b   1.000
_cell.length_c   1.000
_cell.angle_alpha   90.00
_cell.angle_beta   90.00
_cell.angle_gamma   90.00
#
_symmetry.space_group_name_H-M   'P 1'
#
loop_
_entity.id
_entity.type
_entity.pdbx_description
1 polymer ?
#
loop_
_entity_poly.entity_id
_entity_poly.type
_entity_poly.pdbx_seq_one_letter_code
_entity_poly.pdbx_strand_id
1 'polypeptide(L)'
;MDEPLTTLTVKLDHFTPQGTPMVRLPNGLLLAGNQEIKTLSPKVGDILVYSSGWEIASDESWEVKAQIGVIEQKSGPDEILMKTPDGYAHKLVHKNARWSLGDYALFNESSSILRVIPQEAARKSTIEDEASASKFRIDLDPERFQWDYFVGSQEILTDAKQIVELYTTLEGRELISQMKVDPVHGILFAGPPGTGKTFLAQIMAAQSGSAFYLVTTASLGGQLVGQSEERLEAIYEDAAKQEMSIIFVDEIDVLTKDRSNAYENGSRLVNVFLTNMDGVGAPENVLTIGATNRISDIDRALRRPGRFDREVYFRLPNQMDRLEILKSRTPTLANDIDFDKISSQTEGWTAAELRSILQYSGELAVIEGRSRIYNDHFLLGFEKATTARNARKGEEK
;
A
#
# COMPACT_ATOMS: atom_id res chain seq x y z
N MET A 1 -12.40 -26.94 44.02
CA MET A 1 -13.13 -26.67 42.76
C MET A 1 -12.15 -25.91 41.92
N ASP A 2 -11.54 -26.64 40.99
CA ASP A 2 -10.52 -26.09 40.12
C ASP A 2 -11.20 -25.10 39.14
N GLU A 3 -10.72 -23.84 39.16
CA GLU A 3 -11.10 -22.84 38.16
C GLU A 3 -10.70 -23.36 36.79
N PRO A 4 -11.52 -23.21 35.74
CA PRO A 4 -11.13 -23.63 34.40
C PRO A 4 -9.92 -22.80 33.96
N LEU A 5 -8.80 -23.47 33.75
CA LEU A 5 -7.60 -22.92 33.15
C LEU A 5 -7.96 -22.35 31.76
N THR A 6 -7.90 -21.04 31.65
CA THR A 6 -8.17 -20.32 30.40
C THR A 6 -7.00 -20.57 29.44
N THR A 7 -7.28 -21.28 28.38
CA THR A 7 -6.29 -21.62 27.32
C THR A 7 -6.17 -20.46 26.34
N LEU A 8 -4.94 -20.02 26.05
CA LEU A 8 -4.64 -19.05 24.99
C LEU A 8 -3.98 -19.81 23.83
N THR A 9 -4.59 -19.75 22.64
CA THR A 9 -4.05 -20.35 21.43
C THR A 9 -3.49 -19.28 20.51
N VAL A 10 -2.25 -19.47 20.04
CA VAL A 10 -1.56 -18.55 19.11
C VAL A 10 -0.82 -19.35 18.05
N LYS A 11 -0.56 -18.77 16.90
CA LYS A 11 0.29 -19.38 15.85
C LYS A 11 1.62 -18.65 15.78
N LEU A 12 2.74 -19.36 15.78
CA LEU A 12 4.05 -18.73 15.61
C LEU A 12 4.19 -18.24 14.18
N ASP A 13 4.32 -16.92 14.01
CA ASP A 13 4.43 -16.28 12.69
C ASP A 13 5.90 -16.21 12.25
N HIS A 14 6.79 -15.65 13.06
CA HIS A 14 8.23 -15.59 12.80
C HIS A 14 9.00 -15.20 14.07
N PHE A 15 10.34 -15.12 13.96
CA PHE A 15 11.20 -14.54 14.98
C PHE A 15 11.79 -13.23 14.46
N THR A 16 11.79 -12.18 15.29
CA THR A 16 12.49 -10.93 14.97
C THR A 16 14.00 -11.15 14.84
N PRO A 17 14.78 -10.22 14.24
CA PRO A 17 16.23 -10.28 14.20
C PRO A 17 16.88 -10.39 15.59
N GLN A 18 16.23 -9.85 16.64
CA GLN A 18 16.65 -9.97 18.04
C GLN A 18 16.20 -11.31 18.68
N GLY A 19 15.54 -12.13 17.89
CA GLY A 19 15.07 -13.45 18.29
C GLY A 19 13.81 -13.44 19.16
N THR A 20 13.00 -12.37 19.16
CA THR A 20 11.70 -12.36 19.84
C THR A 20 10.69 -13.16 19.01
N PRO A 21 9.96 -14.15 19.59
CA PRO A 21 8.93 -14.86 18.86
C PRO A 21 7.74 -13.92 18.60
N MET A 22 7.30 -13.83 17.35
CA MET A 22 6.08 -13.12 16.95
C MET A 22 4.98 -14.14 16.73
N VAL A 23 3.86 -13.95 17.40
CA VAL A 23 2.75 -14.90 17.39
C VAL A 23 1.48 -14.23 16.89
N ARG A 24 0.77 -14.93 16.03
CA ARG A 24 -0.50 -14.50 15.46
C ARG A 24 -1.67 -15.12 16.23
N LEU A 25 -2.63 -14.27 16.58
CA LEU A 25 -3.90 -14.69 17.20
C LEU A 25 -4.90 -15.17 16.14
N PRO A 26 -5.94 -15.92 16.51
CA PRO A 26 -6.98 -16.36 15.57
C PRO A 26 -7.70 -15.22 14.84
N ASN A 27 -7.76 -14.02 15.43
CA ASN A 27 -8.32 -12.81 14.81
C ASN A 27 -7.35 -12.10 13.84
N GLY A 28 -6.16 -12.67 13.60
CA GLY A 28 -5.14 -12.13 12.70
C GLY A 28 -4.15 -11.16 13.36
N LEU A 29 -4.37 -10.72 14.60
CA LEU A 29 -3.46 -9.80 15.30
C LEU A 29 -2.11 -10.47 15.57
N LEU A 30 -1.01 -9.75 15.28
CA LEU A 30 0.36 -10.18 15.53
C LEU A 30 0.87 -9.55 16.83
N LEU A 31 1.45 -10.34 17.72
CA LEU A 31 1.96 -9.89 19.02
C LEU A 31 3.35 -10.49 19.31
N ALA A 32 4.15 -9.77 20.09
CA ALA A 32 5.36 -10.36 20.67
C ALA A 32 4.99 -11.45 21.66
N GLY A 33 5.47 -12.66 21.41
CA GLY A 33 5.28 -13.79 22.30
C GLY A 33 6.24 -13.76 23.50
N ASN A 34 5.95 -14.61 24.51
CA ASN A 34 6.82 -14.78 25.66
C ASN A 34 8.14 -15.46 25.26
N GLN A 35 9.24 -15.08 25.93
CA GLN A 35 10.55 -15.75 25.75
C GLN A 35 10.52 -17.24 26.09
N GLU A 36 9.61 -17.69 26.95
CA GLU A 36 9.38 -19.10 27.26
C GLU A 36 9.03 -19.92 26.00
N ILE A 37 8.41 -19.31 24.99
CA ILE A 37 8.09 -19.98 23.71
C ILE A 37 9.36 -20.53 23.05
N LYS A 38 10.50 -19.85 23.17
CA LYS A 38 11.77 -20.32 22.59
C LYS A 38 12.27 -21.64 23.19
N THR A 39 11.92 -21.89 24.44
CA THR A 39 12.36 -23.13 25.11
C THR A 39 11.75 -24.39 24.49
N LEU A 40 10.62 -24.22 23.79
CA LEU A 40 9.93 -25.28 23.05
C LEU A 40 10.57 -25.58 21.69
N SER A 41 11.49 -24.71 21.23
CA SER A 41 12.09 -24.80 19.87
C SER A 41 11.05 -24.92 18.74
N PRO A 42 9.97 -24.09 18.73
CA PRO A 42 8.91 -24.23 17.77
C PRO A 42 9.36 -23.79 16.38
N LYS A 43 8.68 -24.29 15.34
CA LYS A 43 8.85 -23.88 13.94
C LYS A 43 7.82 -22.83 13.58
N VAL A 44 8.16 -21.97 12.62
CA VAL A 44 7.20 -21.03 12.03
C VAL A 44 6.00 -21.81 11.49
N GLY A 45 4.81 -21.39 11.89
CA GLY A 45 3.56 -22.05 11.58
C GLY A 45 3.02 -22.96 12.70
N ASP A 46 3.82 -23.31 13.71
CA ASP A 46 3.34 -24.12 14.83
C ASP A 46 2.27 -23.39 15.64
N ILE A 47 1.30 -24.13 16.11
CA ILE A 47 0.24 -23.65 17.01
C ILE A 47 0.72 -23.89 18.45
N LEU A 48 0.65 -22.83 19.23
CA LEU A 48 1.08 -22.80 20.61
C LEU A 48 -0.11 -22.55 21.52
N VAL A 49 -0.24 -23.35 22.54
CA VAL A 49 -1.30 -23.23 23.55
C VAL A 49 -0.68 -22.94 24.89
N TYR A 50 -1.24 -21.96 25.59
CA TYR A 50 -0.89 -21.67 26.98
C TYR A 50 -2.04 -22.07 27.90
N SER A 51 -1.77 -22.97 28.83
CA SER A 51 -2.70 -23.32 29.90
C SER A 51 -2.07 -23.13 31.30
N SER A 52 -1.16 -23.96 31.70
CA SER A 52 -0.25 -23.82 32.85
C SER A 52 1.20 -23.53 32.43
N GLY A 53 1.49 -23.56 31.17
CA GLY A 53 2.74 -23.28 30.45
C GLY A 53 2.51 -23.34 28.97
N TRP A 54 3.49 -22.94 28.16
CA TRP A 54 3.42 -23.03 26.70
C TRP A 54 3.68 -24.47 26.24
N GLU A 55 2.89 -24.94 25.28
CA GLU A 55 3.05 -26.21 24.61
C GLU A 55 2.75 -26.11 23.12
N ILE A 56 3.35 -26.97 22.29
CA ILE A 56 3.03 -27.06 20.87
C ILE A 56 1.81 -27.97 20.75
N ALA A 57 0.76 -27.45 20.09
CA ALA A 57 -0.52 -28.14 19.93
C ALA A 57 -0.75 -28.59 18.48
N SER A 58 -1.77 -29.41 18.25
CA SER A 58 -2.19 -29.80 16.91
C SER A 58 -2.90 -28.66 16.16
N ASP A 59 -2.96 -28.77 14.83
CA ASP A 59 -3.64 -27.79 13.96
C ASP A 59 -5.13 -27.60 14.32
N GLU A 60 -5.79 -28.61 14.86
CA GLU A 60 -7.17 -28.56 15.32
C GLU A 60 -7.39 -27.56 16.47
N SER A 61 -6.34 -27.28 17.26
CA SER A 61 -6.39 -26.32 18.38
C SER A 61 -6.50 -24.87 17.92
N TRP A 62 -6.34 -24.58 16.63
CA TRP A 62 -6.42 -23.21 16.07
C TRP A 62 -7.85 -22.65 16.03
N GLU A 63 -8.86 -23.45 16.21
CA GLU A 63 -10.28 -23.04 16.14
C GLU A 63 -10.82 -22.35 17.41
N VAL A 64 -10.01 -22.23 18.48
CA VAL A 64 -10.44 -21.57 19.72
C VAL A 64 -10.48 -20.05 19.53
N LYS A 65 -11.69 -19.50 19.48
CA LYS A 65 -11.97 -18.07 19.25
C LYS A 65 -11.60 -17.22 20.47
N ALA A 66 -10.37 -16.73 20.53
CA ALA A 66 -10.02 -15.60 21.37
C ALA A 66 -10.43 -14.28 20.68
N GLN A 67 -11.10 -13.40 21.42
CA GLN A 67 -11.47 -12.06 20.96
C GLN A 67 -10.55 -11.02 21.60
N ILE A 68 -10.41 -9.87 20.95
CA ILE A 68 -9.67 -8.72 21.49
C ILE A 68 -10.57 -7.50 21.58
N GLY A 69 -10.40 -6.71 22.63
CA GLY A 69 -11.07 -5.43 22.79
C GLY A 69 -10.16 -4.42 23.42
N VAL A 70 -10.47 -3.14 23.24
CA VAL A 70 -9.79 -2.01 23.88
C VAL A 70 -10.53 -1.62 25.13
N ILE A 71 -9.81 -1.45 26.24
CA ILE A 71 -10.39 -1.03 27.52
C ILE A 71 -10.73 0.46 27.44
N GLU A 72 -12.02 0.80 27.41
CA GLU A 72 -12.48 2.19 27.31
C GLU A 72 -12.90 2.79 28.66
N GLN A 73 -13.45 1.98 29.56
CA GLN A 73 -13.97 2.50 30.84
C GLN A 73 -13.93 1.44 31.93
N LYS A 74 -13.75 1.89 33.15
CA LYS A 74 -13.98 1.08 34.35
C LYS A 74 -15.47 1.13 34.71
N SER A 75 -16.14 -0.02 34.73
CA SER A 75 -17.58 -0.14 35.01
C SER A 75 -17.86 -0.54 36.46
N GLY A 76 -16.89 -1.15 37.15
CA GLY A 76 -17.00 -1.61 38.51
C GLY A 76 -15.65 -1.85 39.19
N PRO A 77 -15.62 -2.36 40.45
CA PRO A 77 -14.37 -2.67 41.16
C PRO A 77 -13.49 -3.66 40.37
N ASP A 78 -14.09 -4.68 39.76
CA ASP A 78 -13.43 -5.76 39.05
C ASP A 78 -14.04 -5.92 37.62
N GLU A 79 -14.64 -4.85 37.07
CA GLU A 79 -15.30 -4.89 35.77
C GLU A 79 -14.86 -3.73 34.87
N ILE A 80 -14.60 -4.04 33.60
CA ILE A 80 -14.28 -3.07 32.57
C ILE A 80 -15.25 -3.13 31.40
N LEU A 81 -15.45 -1.98 30.77
CA LEU A 81 -16.11 -1.86 29.48
C LEU A 81 -15.06 -1.84 28.39
N MET A 82 -15.19 -2.73 27.44
CA MET A 82 -14.29 -2.83 26.28
C MET A 82 -15.04 -2.56 24.99
N LYS A 83 -14.38 -1.90 24.07
CA LYS A 83 -14.80 -1.80 22.68
C LYS A 83 -14.23 -2.97 21.90
N THR A 84 -15.09 -3.73 21.26
CA THR A 84 -14.74 -4.89 20.43
C THR A 84 -15.14 -4.61 18.97
N PRO A 85 -14.66 -5.37 17.97
CA PRO A 85 -15.11 -5.24 16.59
C PRO A 85 -16.64 -5.36 16.43
N ASP A 86 -17.29 -6.14 17.30
CA ASP A 86 -18.73 -6.40 17.26
C ASP A 86 -19.55 -5.42 18.14
N GLY A 87 -18.89 -4.42 18.76
CA GLY A 87 -19.53 -3.43 19.64
C GLY A 87 -18.88 -3.34 21.03
N TYR A 88 -19.70 -3.14 22.07
CA TYR A 88 -19.20 -3.04 23.45
C TYR A 88 -19.44 -4.33 24.22
N ALA A 89 -18.47 -4.73 25.04
CA ALA A 89 -18.56 -5.87 25.92
C ALA A 89 -18.11 -5.53 27.34
N HIS A 90 -18.90 -5.96 28.34
CA HIS A 90 -18.51 -5.91 29.74
C HIS A 90 -17.77 -7.19 30.12
N LYS A 91 -16.61 -7.06 30.74
CA LYS A 91 -15.79 -8.20 31.14
C LYS A 91 -15.24 -8.05 32.55
N LEU A 92 -15.16 -9.18 33.26
CA LEU A 92 -14.56 -9.23 34.59
C LEU A 92 -13.04 -9.27 34.48
N VAL A 93 -12.38 -8.47 35.29
CA VAL A 93 -10.92 -8.41 35.39
C VAL A 93 -10.47 -9.14 36.65
N HIS A 94 -9.42 -9.92 36.55
CA HIS A 94 -8.81 -10.56 37.72
C HIS A 94 -8.29 -9.49 38.69
N LYS A 95 -8.52 -9.65 40.01
CA LYS A 95 -8.17 -8.68 41.07
C LYS A 95 -6.71 -8.19 41.06
N ASN A 96 -5.79 -8.97 40.47
CA ASN A 96 -4.37 -8.65 40.38
C ASN A 96 -3.90 -8.14 38.99
N ALA A 97 -4.80 -7.99 38.03
CA ALA A 97 -4.42 -7.50 36.69
C ALA A 97 -4.19 -5.97 36.76
N ARG A 98 -2.98 -5.55 36.33
CA ARG A 98 -2.69 -4.14 36.10
C ARG A 98 -3.14 -3.80 34.68
N TRP A 99 -3.93 -2.74 34.54
CA TRP A 99 -4.44 -2.25 33.27
C TRP A 99 -4.67 -0.75 33.31
N SER A 100 -4.68 -0.14 32.16
CA SER A 100 -4.95 1.28 31.95
C SER A 100 -5.97 1.46 30.83
N LEU A 101 -6.62 2.63 30.79
CA LEU A 101 -7.51 2.96 29.67
C LEU A 101 -6.70 3.00 28.38
N GLY A 102 -7.21 2.37 27.34
CA GLY A 102 -6.54 2.21 26.06
C GLY A 102 -5.74 0.91 25.90
N ASP A 103 -5.53 0.14 27.01
CA ASP A 103 -4.90 -1.17 26.90
C ASP A 103 -5.79 -2.16 26.17
N TYR A 104 -5.16 -3.17 25.54
CA TYR A 104 -5.87 -4.25 24.87
C TYR A 104 -6.11 -5.38 25.85
N ALA A 105 -7.29 -5.96 25.81
CA ALA A 105 -7.63 -7.15 26.57
C ALA A 105 -8.00 -8.30 25.65
N LEU A 106 -7.33 -9.43 25.81
CA LEU A 106 -7.69 -10.71 25.21
C LEU A 106 -8.73 -11.39 26.11
N PHE A 107 -9.82 -11.86 25.53
CA PHE A 107 -10.88 -12.54 26.24
C PHE A 107 -11.51 -13.65 25.42
N ASN A 108 -12.14 -14.59 26.08
CA ASN A 108 -12.94 -15.65 25.48
C ASN A 108 -14.45 -15.36 25.60
N GLU A 109 -15.26 -16.22 24.98
CA GLU A 109 -16.73 -16.13 25.04
C GLU A 109 -17.29 -16.26 26.46
N SER A 110 -16.55 -16.89 27.39
CA SER A 110 -16.95 -17.09 28.79
C SER A 110 -16.75 -15.88 29.71
N SER A 111 -16.55 -14.69 29.18
CA SER A 111 -16.49 -13.42 29.91
C SER A 111 -15.23 -13.19 30.76
N SER A 112 -14.21 -14.03 30.69
CA SER A 112 -12.96 -13.86 31.41
C SER A 112 -11.91 -13.18 30.54
N ILE A 113 -11.19 -12.20 31.12
CA ILE A 113 -10.01 -11.61 30.48
C ILE A 113 -8.84 -12.57 30.67
N LEU A 114 -8.31 -13.04 29.56
CA LEU A 114 -7.17 -13.96 29.53
C LEU A 114 -5.85 -13.24 29.77
N ARG A 115 -5.71 -12.04 29.19
CA ARG A 115 -4.50 -11.22 29.30
C ARG A 115 -4.80 -9.77 28.99
N VAL A 116 -4.14 -8.86 29.70
CA VAL A 116 -4.07 -7.44 29.35
C VAL A 116 -2.72 -7.16 28.70
N ILE A 117 -2.75 -6.46 27.58
CA ILE A 117 -1.58 -6.05 26.83
C ILE A 117 -1.52 -4.52 26.90
N PRO A 118 -0.49 -3.94 27.55
CA PRO A 118 -0.33 -2.50 27.59
C PRO A 118 -0.33 -1.90 26.18
N GLN A 119 -0.97 -0.76 26.00
CA GLN A 119 -1.06 -0.08 24.72
C GLN A 119 0.33 0.15 24.09
N GLU A 120 1.32 0.53 24.91
CA GLU A 120 2.71 0.70 24.46
C GLU A 120 3.35 -0.61 23.97
N ALA A 121 3.07 -1.73 24.65
CA ALA A 121 3.59 -3.03 24.24
C ALA A 121 2.91 -3.56 22.98
N ALA A 122 1.60 -3.34 22.84
CA ALA A 122 0.87 -3.67 21.61
C ALA A 122 1.36 -2.82 20.43
N ARG A 123 1.56 -1.51 20.66
CA ARG A 123 2.14 -0.62 19.65
C ARG A 123 3.54 -1.07 19.21
N LYS A 124 4.46 -1.33 20.15
CA LYS A 124 5.82 -1.77 19.81
C LYS A 124 5.84 -3.08 19.02
N SER A 125 5.05 -4.06 19.40
CA SER A 125 5.09 -5.38 18.74
C SER A 125 4.41 -5.40 17.37
N THR A 126 3.36 -4.60 17.18
CA THR A 126 2.64 -4.51 15.90
C THR A 126 3.34 -3.56 14.94
N ILE A 127 3.99 -2.51 15.47
CA ILE A 127 4.63 -1.45 14.68
C ILE A 127 5.97 -1.90 14.11
N GLU A 128 6.81 -2.61 14.87
CA GLU A 128 8.14 -3.03 14.38
C GLU A 128 8.06 -3.99 13.19
N ASP A 129 6.99 -4.77 13.06
CA ASP A 129 6.84 -5.75 11.99
C ASP A 129 5.88 -5.34 10.86
N GLU A 130 4.78 -4.66 11.17
CA GLU A 130 3.85 -4.15 10.15
C GLU A 130 4.26 -2.78 9.60
N ALA A 131 4.98 -1.98 10.37
CA ALA A 131 5.57 -0.72 9.96
C ALA A 131 6.94 -0.88 9.29
N SER A 132 7.40 -2.11 9.02
CA SER A 132 8.63 -2.29 8.26
C SER A 132 8.46 -1.63 6.89
N ALA A 133 9.13 -0.52 6.70
CA ALA A 133 9.16 0.23 5.44
C ALA A 133 9.57 -0.65 4.25
N SER A 134 10.29 -1.75 4.52
CA SER A 134 10.69 -2.74 3.53
C SER A 134 9.52 -3.39 2.79
N LYS A 135 8.33 -3.47 3.40
CA LYS A 135 7.12 -4.02 2.74
C LYS A 135 6.55 -3.10 1.65
N PHE A 136 6.84 -1.82 1.73
CA PHE A 136 6.42 -0.82 0.75
C PHE A 136 7.44 -0.62 -0.35
N ARG A 137 8.68 -1.07 -0.14
CA ARG A 137 9.76 -0.98 -1.12
C ARG A 137 9.58 -2.06 -2.18
N ILE A 138 9.64 -1.64 -3.44
CA ILE A 138 9.55 -2.51 -4.60
C ILE A 138 10.87 -2.42 -5.35
N ASP A 139 11.51 -3.55 -5.57
CA ASP A 139 12.67 -3.64 -6.44
C ASP A 139 12.21 -3.64 -7.89
N LEU A 140 12.58 -2.60 -8.62
CA LEU A 140 12.23 -2.41 -10.01
C LEU A 140 13.39 -2.85 -10.91
N ASP A 141 13.08 -3.69 -11.88
CA ASP A 141 14.02 -4.11 -12.92
C ASP A 141 14.11 -3.02 -14.02
N PRO A 142 15.26 -2.32 -14.18
CA PRO A 142 15.38 -1.27 -15.17
C PRO A 142 15.14 -1.71 -16.63
N GLU A 143 15.34 -3.01 -16.93
CA GLU A 143 15.05 -3.55 -18.26
C GLU A 143 13.54 -3.67 -18.52
N ARG A 144 12.74 -3.84 -17.49
CA ARG A 144 11.28 -3.93 -17.58
C ARG A 144 10.58 -2.58 -17.52
N PHE A 145 11.25 -1.55 -17.00
CA PHE A 145 10.71 -0.20 -16.82
C PHE A 145 11.55 0.82 -17.58
N GLN A 146 11.55 0.73 -18.93
CA GLN A 146 12.26 1.66 -19.79
C GLN A 146 11.37 2.80 -20.25
N TRP A 147 11.96 3.96 -20.54
CA TRP A 147 11.25 5.13 -21.05
C TRP A 147 10.40 4.83 -22.29
N ASP A 148 10.91 3.98 -23.19
CA ASP A 148 10.24 3.61 -24.42
C ASP A 148 8.97 2.76 -24.22
N TYR A 149 8.77 2.25 -23.01
CA TYR A 149 7.56 1.51 -22.64
C TYR A 149 6.41 2.42 -22.21
N PHE A 150 6.67 3.70 -21.92
CA PHE A 150 5.64 4.71 -21.74
C PHE A 150 5.30 5.31 -23.10
N VAL A 151 4.30 4.77 -23.74
CA VAL A 151 3.84 5.14 -25.06
C VAL A 151 2.59 6.03 -24.97
N GLY A 152 2.51 7.02 -25.82
CA GLY A 152 1.46 8.03 -25.83
C GLY A 152 2.03 9.41 -25.48
N SER A 153 1.41 10.21 -24.73
CA SER A 153 1.72 11.60 -24.43
C SER A 153 3.22 11.94 -24.29
N GLN A 154 3.84 12.37 -25.39
CA GLN A 154 5.26 12.76 -25.44
C GLN A 154 5.57 13.94 -24.52
N GLU A 155 4.59 14.83 -24.31
CA GLU A 155 4.71 15.95 -23.37
C GLU A 155 4.94 15.46 -21.95
N ILE A 156 4.10 14.54 -21.47
CA ILE A 156 4.25 13.94 -20.12
C ILE A 156 5.58 13.19 -19.99
N LEU A 157 5.98 12.47 -21.03
CA LEU A 157 7.26 11.74 -21.02
C LEU A 157 8.46 12.70 -20.94
N THR A 158 8.39 13.83 -21.64
CA THR A 158 9.43 14.86 -21.61
C THR A 158 9.51 15.50 -20.22
N ASP A 159 8.38 15.85 -19.63
CA ASP A 159 8.31 16.38 -18.26
C ASP A 159 8.89 15.39 -17.25
N ALA A 160 8.52 14.11 -17.36
CA ALA A 160 9.01 13.08 -16.45
C ALA A 160 10.55 12.89 -16.55
N LYS A 161 11.11 12.91 -17.77
CA LYS A 161 12.57 12.85 -17.99
C LYS A 161 13.27 14.06 -17.36
N GLN A 162 12.74 15.26 -17.57
CA GLN A 162 13.28 16.48 -16.95
C GLN A 162 13.24 16.43 -15.41
N ILE A 163 12.14 15.94 -14.85
CA ILE A 163 12.00 15.76 -13.41
C ILE A 163 13.07 14.80 -12.87
N VAL A 164 13.27 13.66 -13.53
CA VAL A 164 14.31 12.70 -13.15
C VAL A 164 15.69 13.36 -13.23
N GLU A 165 16.02 14.01 -14.32
CA GLU A 165 17.32 14.66 -14.51
C GLU A 165 17.60 15.71 -13.46
N LEU A 166 16.62 16.56 -13.15
CA LEU A 166 16.81 17.70 -12.23
C LEU A 166 16.78 17.29 -10.75
N TYR A 167 15.89 16.38 -10.35
CA TYR A 167 15.59 16.16 -8.93
C TYR A 167 16.08 14.80 -8.40
N THR A 168 16.43 13.86 -9.27
CA THR A 168 16.89 12.54 -8.81
C THR A 168 18.37 12.27 -9.08
N THR A 169 19.02 13.05 -9.94
CA THR A 169 20.47 12.96 -10.16
C THR A 169 21.26 13.88 -9.21
N LEU A 170 22.47 13.48 -8.86
CA LEU A 170 23.37 14.34 -8.05
C LEU A 170 23.67 15.64 -8.77
N GLU A 171 24.01 15.56 -10.07
CA GLU A 171 24.36 16.71 -10.91
C GLU A 171 23.20 17.72 -11.00
N GLY A 172 21.98 17.24 -11.24
CA GLY A 172 20.79 18.09 -11.31
C GLY A 172 20.51 18.82 -10.00
N ARG A 173 20.60 18.11 -8.87
CA ARG A 173 20.42 18.71 -7.52
C ARG A 173 21.48 19.72 -7.18
N GLU A 174 22.75 19.46 -7.52
CA GLU A 174 23.85 20.42 -7.34
C GLU A 174 23.62 21.69 -8.15
N LEU A 175 23.20 21.59 -9.41
CA LEU A 175 22.89 22.74 -10.25
C LEU A 175 21.73 23.57 -9.72
N ILE A 176 20.65 22.93 -9.26
CA ILE A 176 19.51 23.61 -8.62
C ILE A 176 19.96 24.36 -7.37
N SER A 177 20.76 23.71 -6.53
CA SER A 177 21.31 24.32 -5.33
C SER A 177 22.21 25.53 -5.63
N GLN A 178 23.09 25.43 -6.64
CA GLN A 178 23.94 26.54 -7.09
C GLN A 178 23.12 27.72 -7.60
N MET A 179 22.01 27.48 -8.27
CA MET A 179 21.09 28.49 -8.76
C MET A 179 20.18 29.06 -7.66
N LYS A 180 20.24 28.54 -6.44
CA LYS A 180 19.39 28.93 -5.29
C LYS A 180 17.90 28.79 -5.61
N VAL A 181 17.54 27.74 -6.35
CA VAL A 181 16.16 27.34 -6.60
C VAL A 181 15.76 26.31 -5.55
N ASP A 182 14.59 26.45 -4.96
CA ASP A 182 14.09 25.49 -3.99
C ASP A 182 13.85 24.14 -4.66
N PRO A 183 14.27 23.02 -4.03
CA PRO A 183 14.05 21.70 -4.57
C PRO A 183 12.55 21.37 -4.59
N VAL A 184 12.11 20.60 -5.59
CA VAL A 184 10.74 20.06 -5.63
C VAL A 184 10.68 18.77 -4.80
N HIS A 185 9.90 18.78 -3.74
CA HIS A 185 9.68 17.65 -2.85
C HIS A 185 8.48 16.80 -3.25
N GLY A 186 7.53 17.36 -4.01
CA GLY A 186 6.31 16.68 -4.37
C GLY A 186 5.78 17.01 -5.77
N ILE A 187 5.22 15.98 -6.41
CA ILE A 187 4.59 16.07 -7.73
C ILE A 187 3.24 15.38 -7.68
N LEU A 188 2.20 16.00 -8.21
CA LEU A 188 0.88 15.42 -8.38
C LEU A 188 0.70 14.91 -9.82
N PHE A 189 0.40 13.62 -9.95
CA PHE A 189 -0.08 13.01 -11.18
C PHE A 189 -1.60 12.99 -11.16
N ALA A 190 -2.24 13.85 -11.92
CA ALA A 190 -3.69 14.01 -11.96
C ALA A 190 -4.26 13.52 -13.28
N GLY A 191 -5.39 12.84 -13.26
CA GLY A 191 -6.09 12.44 -14.48
C GLY A 191 -6.85 11.13 -14.36
N PRO A 192 -7.57 10.74 -15.42
CA PRO A 192 -8.42 9.55 -15.41
C PRO A 192 -7.68 8.26 -15.01
N PRO A 193 -8.38 7.27 -14.42
CA PRO A 193 -7.79 5.97 -14.12
C PRO A 193 -7.34 5.26 -15.41
N GLY A 194 -6.33 4.40 -15.29
CA GLY A 194 -5.84 3.61 -16.43
C GLY A 194 -5.04 4.38 -17.48
N THR A 195 -4.60 5.62 -17.19
CA THR A 195 -3.77 6.44 -18.08
C THR A 195 -2.27 6.24 -17.91
N GLY A 196 -1.83 5.42 -16.93
CA GLY A 196 -0.43 5.04 -16.75
C GLY A 196 0.33 5.82 -15.68
N LYS A 197 -0.33 6.51 -14.74
CA LYS A 197 0.30 7.28 -13.65
C LYS A 197 1.30 6.44 -12.84
N THR A 198 0.85 5.33 -12.28
CA THR A 198 1.68 4.41 -11.50
C THR A 198 2.83 3.84 -12.33
N PHE A 199 2.55 3.48 -13.58
CA PHE A 199 3.56 2.94 -14.49
C PHE A 199 4.67 3.94 -14.83
N LEU A 200 4.33 5.21 -15.04
CA LEU A 200 5.32 6.26 -15.27
C LEU A 200 6.21 6.49 -14.04
N ALA A 201 5.62 6.51 -12.83
CA ALA A 201 6.38 6.64 -11.60
C ALA A 201 7.39 5.48 -11.40
N GLN A 202 6.99 4.25 -11.76
CA GLN A 202 7.89 3.08 -11.75
C GLN A 202 9.03 3.23 -12.76
N ILE A 203 8.75 3.72 -13.96
CA ILE A 203 9.79 4.01 -14.96
C ILE A 203 10.75 5.09 -14.43
N MET A 204 10.23 6.18 -13.87
CA MET A 204 11.06 7.23 -13.31
C MET A 204 12.03 6.69 -12.25
N ALA A 205 11.53 5.88 -11.31
CA ALA A 205 12.34 5.27 -10.28
C ALA A 205 13.38 4.28 -10.82
N ALA A 206 12.97 3.39 -11.72
CA ALA A 206 13.85 2.39 -12.31
C ALA A 206 14.99 3.04 -13.13
N GLN A 207 14.68 4.07 -13.91
CA GLN A 207 15.64 4.75 -14.79
C GLN A 207 16.55 5.73 -14.03
N SER A 208 16.15 6.20 -12.86
CA SER A 208 16.99 7.01 -11.97
C SER A 208 17.80 6.18 -10.97
N GLY A 209 17.55 4.87 -10.87
CA GLY A 209 18.14 4.04 -9.82
C GLY A 209 17.63 4.34 -8.41
N SER A 210 16.54 5.10 -8.28
CA SER A 210 15.97 5.48 -7.00
C SER A 210 15.27 4.29 -6.32
N ALA A 211 15.36 4.22 -4.99
CA ALA A 211 14.53 3.30 -4.21
C ALA A 211 13.05 3.67 -4.39
N PHE A 212 12.21 2.70 -4.70
CA PHE A 212 10.80 2.93 -4.98
C PHE A 212 9.90 2.37 -3.88
N TYR A 213 9.07 3.24 -3.31
CA TYR A 213 8.09 2.88 -2.29
C TYR A 213 6.68 3.08 -2.85
N LEU A 214 5.88 2.01 -2.83
CA LEU A 214 4.49 2.05 -3.26
C LEU A 214 3.56 2.12 -2.05
N VAL A 215 2.88 3.23 -1.91
CA VAL A 215 1.90 3.49 -0.85
C VAL A 215 0.51 3.50 -1.45
N THR A 216 -0.37 2.63 -0.95
CA THR A 216 -1.78 2.57 -1.32
C THR A 216 -2.64 2.70 -0.08
N THR A 217 -3.92 3.04 -0.25
CA THR A 217 -4.89 3.07 0.85
C THR A 217 -4.94 1.75 1.62
N ALA A 218 -4.90 0.63 0.90
CA ALA A 218 -4.92 -0.70 1.49
C ALA A 218 -3.64 -1.02 2.27
N SER A 219 -2.48 -0.57 1.79
CA SER A 219 -1.19 -0.83 2.43
C SER A 219 -0.96 0.00 3.69
N LEU A 220 -1.53 1.21 3.77
CA LEU A 220 -1.50 2.04 4.98
C LEU A 220 -2.60 1.64 5.98
N GLY A 221 -3.67 0.98 5.53
CA GLY A 221 -4.78 0.59 6.38
C GLY A 221 -4.31 -0.19 7.60
N GLY A 222 -4.71 0.25 8.80
CA GLY A 222 -4.43 -0.40 10.07
C GLY A 222 -5.71 -0.62 10.86
N GLN A 223 -5.69 -1.59 11.76
CA GLN A 223 -6.82 -1.84 12.67
C GLN A 223 -6.86 -0.84 13.83
N LEU A 224 -5.76 -0.14 14.09
CA LEU A 224 -5.58 0.78 15.21
C LEU A 224 -5.40 2.23 14.74
N VAL A 225 -5.93 3.16 15.53
CA VAL A 225 -5.75 4.60 15.31
C VAL A 225 -4.26 4.95 15.45
N GLY A 226 -3.70 5.69 14.47
CA GLY A 226 -2.30 6.10 14.47
C GLY A 226 -1.35 5.19 13.70
N GLN A 227 -1.74 3.96 13.36
CA GLN A 227 -0.87 3.03 12.62
C GLN A 227 -0.54 3.49 11.20
N SER A 228 -1.49 4.14 10.53
CA SER A 228 -1.28 4.64 9.17
C SER A 228 -0.26 5.77 9.14
N GLU A 229 -0.28 6.65 10.13
CA GLU A 229 0.66 7.75 10.30
C GLU A 229 2.07 7.22 10.61
N GLU A 230 2.18 6.32 11.58
CA GLU A 230 3.45 5.69 11.97
C GLU A 230 4.09 4.91 10.80
N ARG A 231 3.28 4.22 9.99
CA ARG A 231 3.75 3.54 8.76
C ARG A 231 4.27 4.53 7.73
N LEU A 232 3.55 5.61 7.51
CA LEU A 232 3.97 6.64 6.56
C LEU A 232 5.25 7.34 7.03
N GLU A 233 5.38 7.66 8.31
CA GLU A 233 6.60 8.20 8.91
C GLU A 233 7.78 7.22 8.74
N ALA A 234 7.59 5.94 9.05
CA ALA A 234 8.63 4.92 8.87
C ALA A 234 9.08 4.79 7.39
N ILE A 235 8.16 4.95 6.43
CA ILE A 235 8.50 4.97 5.00
C ILE A 235 9.39 6.17 4.67
N TYR A 236 9.06 7.37 5.16
CA TYR A 236 9.89 8.56 4.94
C TYR A 236 11.27 8.44 5.61
N GLU A 237 11.33 7.90 6.83
CA GLU A 237 12.58 7.66 7.53
C GLU A 237 13.49 6.65 6.81
N ASP A 238 12.92 5.59 6.24
CA ASP A 238 13.68 4.61 5.47
C ASP A 238 14.11 5.16 4.11
N ALA A 239 13.23 5.89 3.44
CA ALA A 239 13.50 6.57 2.18
C ALA A 239 14.63 7.60 2.32
N ALA A 240 14.67 8.35 3.41
CA ALA A 240 15.72 9.33 3.69
C ALA A 240 17.12 8.70 3.89
N LYS A 241 17.20 7.41 4.23
CA LYS A 241 18.47 6.67 4.38
C LYS A 241 19.04 6.18 3.06
N GLN A 242 18.27 6.20 1.99
CA GLN A 242 18.71 5.79 0.65
C GLN A 242 19.47 6.95 -0.03
N GLU A 243 20.21 6.65 -1.08
CA GLU A 243 20.87 7.68 -1.89
C GLU A 243 19.86 8.61 -2.56
N MET A 244 18.82 8.04 -3.14
CA MET A 244 17.66 8.72 -3.70
C MET A 244 16.43 7.81 -3.62
N SER A 245 15.27 8.40 -3.33
CA SER A 245 14.02 7.67 -3.17
C SER A 245 12.86 8.36 -3.87
N ILE A 246 11.97 7.55 -4.41
CA ILE A 246 10.65 7.98 -4.90
C ILE A 246 9.58 7.27 -4.07
N ILE A 247 8.78 8.06 -3.35
CA ILE A 247 7.60 7.57 -2.65
C ILE A 247 6.39 7.85 -3.54
N PHE A 248 5.78 6.79 -4.08
CA PHE A 248 4.58 6.91 -4.90
C PHE A 248 3.35 6.58 -4.06
N VAL A 249 2.44 7.56 -3.95
CA VAL A 249 1.21 7.47 -3.17
C VAL A 249 0.03 7.39 -4.13
N ASP A 250 -0.54 6.19 -4.28
CA ASP A 250 -1.71 5.99 -5.13
C ASP A 250 -3.00 6.41 -4.40
N GLU A 251 -3.93 6.98 -5.15
CA GLU A 251 -5.22 7.48 -4.64
C GLU A 251 -5.07 8.43 -3.43
N ILE A 252 -4.10 9.36 -3.52
CA ILE A 252 -3.79 10.29 -2.43
C ILE A 252 -5.01 11.12 -1.97
N ASP A 253 -5.97 11.37 -2.87
CA ASP A 253 -7.25 12.02 -2.55
C ASP A 253 -8.08 11.23 -1.53
N VAL A 254 -7.99 9.90 -1.51
CA VAL A 254 -8.68 9.07 -0.51
C VAL A 254 -8.02 9.19 0.86
N LEU A 255 -6.68 9.26 0.90
CA LEU A 255 -5.89 9.38 2.13
C LEU A 255 -5.98 10.77 2.76
N THR A 256 -6.17 11.80 1.93
CA THR A 256 -6.07 13.22 2.35
C THR A 256 -7.39 13.97 2.28
N LYS A 257 -8.49 13.30 1.97
CA LYS A 257 -9.80 13.92 1.83
C LYS A 257 -10.23 14.57 3.12
N ASP A 258 -10.49 15.87 3.06
CA ASP A 258 -11.06 16.66 4.15
C ASP A 258 -12.49 16.20 4.42
N ARG A 259 -12.66 15.35 5.42
CA ARG A 259 -13.98 14.94 5.91
C ARG A 259 -14.40 15.90 7.01
N SER A 260 -15.02 16.97 6.64
CA SER A 260 -15.52 18.05 7.51
C SER A 260 -16.46 17.61 8.64
N ASN A 261 -16.75 16.32 8.82
CA ASN A 261 -17.68 15.84 9.86
C ASN A 261 -17.41 14.46 10.47
N ALA A 262 -16.32 13.77 10.19
CA ALA A 262 -16.05 12.51 10.90
C ALA A 262 -14.57 12.11 10.82
N TYR A 263 -13.92 12.14 11.97
CA TYR A 263 -12.65 11.53 12.30
C TYR A 263 -11.36 12.29 11.94
N GLU A 264 -10.57 12.53 12.96
CA GLU A 264 -9.25 13.16 13.04
C GLU A 264 -8.17 12.50 12.17
N ASN A 265 -8.41 11.34 11.58
CA ASN A 265 -7.39 10.54 10.89
C ASN A 265 -6.92 11.14 9.55
N GLY A 266 -7.81 11.74 8.75
CA GLY A 266 -7.42 12.38 7.49
C GLY A 266 -6.46 13.56 7.71
N SER A 267 -6.73 14.37 8.74
CA SER A 267 -5.87 15.50 9.12
C SER A 267 -4.49 15.08 9.59
N ARG A 268 -4.34 13.90 10.20
CA ARG A 268 -3.07 13.39 10.71
C ARG A 268 -2.14 12.92 9.59
N LEU A 269 -2.65 12.15 8.61
CA LEU A 269 -1.86 11.76 7.43
C LEU A 269 -1.42 12.98 6.61
N VAL A 270 -2.30 13.97 6.45
CA VAL A 270 -1.92 15.25 5.82
C VAL A 270 -0.76 15.87 6.57
N ASN A 271 -0.78 15.89 7.92
CA ASN A 271 0.32 16.44 8.72
C ASN A 271 1.64 15.69 8.50
N VAL A 272 1.63 14.37 8.37
CA VAL A 272 2.83 13.59 8.06
C VAL A 272 3.42 14.02 6.71
N PHE A 273 2.57 14.16 5.67
CA PHE A 273 3.03 14.69 4.38
C PHE A 273 3.61 16.10 4.52
N LEU A 274 2.91 16.99 5.25
CA LEU A 274 3.34 18.36 5.44
C LEU A 274 4.70 18.44 6.15
N THR A 275 4.91 17.65 7.19
CA THR A 275 6.16 17.62 7.95
C THR A 275 7.33 17.10 7.11
N ASN A 276 7.10 16.12 6.26
CA ASN A 276 8.16 15.51 5.44
C ASN A 276 8.40 16.19 4.09
N MET A 277 7.51 17.09 3.66
CA MET A 277 7.64 17.80 2.38
C MET A 277 7.97 19.29 2.55
N ASP A 278 7.66 19.88 3.71
CA ASP A 278 7.78 21.31 3.94
C ASP A 278 8.71 21.59 5.12
N GLY A 279 9.60 22.57 4.96
CA GLY A 279 10.38 23.12 6.05
C GLY A 279 11.82 22.64 6.20
N VAL A 280 12.45 23.18 7.26
CA VAL A 280 13.85 22.93 7.65
C VAL A 280 13.97 21.49 8.17
N GLY A 281 14.19 20.54 7.30
CA GLY A 281 14.34 19.12 7.67
C GLY A 281 13.66 18.15 6.72
N ALA A 282 12.95 18.63 5.70
CA ALA A 282 12.48 17.76 4.62
C ALA A 282 13.71 17.11 3.93
N PRO A 283 13.70 15.79 3.74
CA PRO A 283 14.84 15.09 3.13
C PRO A 283 14.95 15.46 1.65
N GLU A 284 16.08 16.07 1.26
CA GLU A 284 16.34 16.51 -0.12
C GLU A 284 16.46 15.33 -1.12
N ASN A 285 16.69 14.12 -0.61
CA ASN A 285 16.83 12.90 -1.39
C ASN A 285 15.53 12.07 -1.49
N VAL A 286 14.39 12.65 -1.15
CA VAL A 286 13.08 11.99 -1.25
C VAL A 286 12.15 12.81 -2.12
N LEU A 287 11.70 12.23 -3.22
CA LEU A 287 10.68 12.79 -4.10
C LEU A 287 9.35 12.07 -3.86
N THR A 288 8.32 12.79 -3.44
CA THR A 288 6.98 12.23 -3.26
C THR A 288 6.14 12.46 -4.52
N ILE A 289 5.58 11.40 -5.09
CA ILE A 289 4.66 11.46 -6.24
C ILE A 289 3.29 11.01 -5.77
N GLY A 290 2.34 11.93 -5.68
CA GLY A 290 0.93 11.62 -5.41
C GLY A 290 0.15 11.38 -6.68
N ALA A 291 -0.60 10.29 -6.78
CA ALA A 291 -1.51 10.05 -7.90
C ALA A 291 -2.97 10.22 -7.47
N THR A 292 -3.75 10.91 -8.30
CA THR A 292 -5.18 11.12 -8.05
C THR A 292 -6.01 11.07 -9.33
N ASN A 293 -7.24 10.62 -9.21
CA ASN A 293 -8.24 10.74 -10.25
C ASN A 293 -9.09 12.01 -10.09
N ARG A 294 -8.98 12.69 -8.93
CA ARG A 294 -9.79 13.85 -8.54
C ARG A 294 -8.96 14.91 -7.83
N ILE A 295 -8.24 15.71 -8.59
CA ILE A 295 -7.35 16.74 -8.02
C ILE A 295 -8.08 17.76 -7.13
N SER A 296 -9.40 17.97 -7.35
CA SER A 296 -10.24 18.84 -6.52
C SER A 296 -10.43 18.34 -5.10
N ASP A 297 -10.29 17.03 -4.87
CA ASP A 297 -10.55 16.37 -3.60
C ASP A 297 -9.30 16.36 -2.70
N ILE A 298 -8.13 16.77 -3.21
CA ILE A 298 -6.89 16.87 -2.44
C ILE A 298 -6.94 18.12 -1.55
N ASP A 299 -6.54 17.96 -0.30
CA ASP A 299 -6.41 19.07 0.65
C ASP A 299 -5.54 20.19 0.05
N ARG A 300 -6.08 21.43 0.09
CA ARG A 300 -5.40 22.61 -0.44
C ARG A 300 -4.04 22.88 0.23
N ALA A 301 -3.88 22.46 1.48
CA ALA A 301 -2.61 22.61 2.17
C ALA A 301 -1.48 21.83 1.47
N LEU A 302 -1.75 20.66 0.95
CA LEU A 302 -0.77 19.86 0.20
C LEU A 302 -0.39 20.47 -1.16
N ARG A 303 -1.25 21.30 -1.75
CA ARG A 303 -1.03 21.93 -3.06
C ARG A 303 -0.41 23.33 -2.97
N ARG A 304 0.10 23.72 -1.79
CA ARG A 304 0.82 24.99 -1.63
C ARG A 304 2.29 24.82 -2.08
N PRO A 305 2.93 25.92 -2.54
CA PRO A 305 4.36 25.91 -2.85
C PRO A 305 5.21 25.33 -1.70
N GLY A 306 6.26 24.59 -2.02
CA GLY A 306 7.10 23.86 -1.07
C GLY A 306 6.60 22.46 -0.75
N ARG A 307 5.52 21.98 -1.38
CA ARG A 307 4.92 20.67 -1.15
C ARG A 307 4.71 19.93 -2.48
N PHE A 308 3.47 19.77 -2.94
CA PHE A 308 3.21 19.32 -4.31
C PHE A 308 3.29 20.51 -5.28
N ASP A 309 4.51 20.87 -5.64
CA ASP A 309 4.77 22.09 -6.45
C ASP A 309 4.47 21.93 -7.92
N ARG A 310 4.49 20.68 -8.39
CA ARG A 310 4.23 20.36 -9.79
C ARG A 310 3.00 19.49 -9.95
N GLU A 311 2.23 19.80 -10.98
CA GLU A 311 1.07 19.01 -11.37
C GLU A 311 1.26 18.53 -12.82
N VAL A 312 1.24 17.21 -13.01
CA VAL A 312 1.30 16.57 -14.32
C VAL A 312 -0.05 16.00 -14.65
N TYR A 313 -0.66 16.52 -15.71
CA TYR A 313 -2.02 16.16 -16.09
C TYR A 313 -2.05 15.07 -17.14
N PHE A 314 -2.49 13.89 -16.74
CA PHE A 314 -2.72 12.74 -17.62
C PHE A 314 -4.08 12.89 -18.30
N ARG A 315 -4.10 12.68 -19.61
CA ARG A 315 -5.30 12.67 -20.43
C ARG A 315 -5.57 11.30 -21.02
N LEU A 316 -6.76 11.07 -21.49
CA LEU A 316 -7.03 9.91 -22.32
C LEU A 316 -6.21 9.99 -23.61
N PRO A 317 -5.73 8.87 -24.16
CA PRO A 317 -4.93 8.83 -25.34
C PRO A 317 -5.73 9.30 -26.57
N ASN A 318 -5.16 10.21 -27.36
CA ASN A 318 -5.69 10.59 -28.66
C ASN A 318 -5.49 9.47 -29.68
N GLN A 319 -5.94 9.63 -30.92
CA GLN A 319 -5.84 8.55 -31.92
C GLN A 319 -4.40 8.13 -32.21
N MET A 320 -3.47 9.08 -32.27
CA MET A 320 -2.04 8.79 -32.48
C MET A 320 -1.46 8.04 -31.27
N ASP A 321 -1.74 8.50 -30.05
CA ASP A 321 -1.31 7.81 -28.84
C ASP A 321 -1.86 6.37 -28.80
N ARG A 322 -3.14 6.16 -29.19
CA ARG A 322 -3.74 4.83 -29.22
C ARG A 322 -3.06 3.91 -30.23
N LEU A 323 -2.73 4.45 -31.40
CA LEU A 323 -2.00 3.74 -32.44
C LEU A 323 -0.63 3.30 -31.94
N GLU A 324 0.11 4.20 -31.29
CA GLU A 324 1.41 3.90 -30.69
C GLU A 324 1.31 2.84 -29.58
N ILE A 325 0.33 2.97 -28.68
CA ILE A 325 0.09 1.99 -27.60
C ILE A 325 -0.19 0.59 -28.18
N LEU A 326 -1.01 0.49 -29.22
CA LEU A 326 -1.32 -0.78 -29.86
C LEU A 326 -0.10 -1.39 -30.58
N LYS A 327 0.81 -0.56 -31.08
CA LYS A 327 2.08 -0.99 -31.72
C LYS A 327 3.21 -1.28 -30.71
N SER A 328 3.05 -0.94 -29.45
CA SER A 328 4.14 -0.97 -28.43
C SER A 328 4.79 -2.36 -28.21
N ARG A 329 4.17 -3.45 -28.68
CA ARG A 329 4.71 -4.81 -28.61
C ARG A 329 5.03 -5.39 -29.99
N THR A 330 5.48 -4.57 -30.89
CA THR A 330 5.76 -4.91 -32.31
C THR A 330 6.55 -6.22 -32.55
N PRO A 331 7.56 -6.61 -31.69
CA PRO A 331 8.28 -7.85 -31.94
C PRO A 331 7.44 -9.13 -31.92
N THR A 332 6.31 -9.09 -31.20
CA THR A 332 5.39 -10.21 -31.03
C THR A 332 4.17 -10.12 -31.96
N LEU A 333 4.08 -9.06 -32.76
CA LEU A 333 2.97 -8.80 -33.65
C LEU A 333 3.32 -9.21 -35.10
N ALA A 334 2.36 -9.75 -35.85
CA ALA A 334 2.48 -9.98 -37.29
C ALA A 334 2.27 -8.67 -38.06
N ASN A 335 2.73 -8.63 -39.29
CA ASN A 335 2.68 -7.42 -40.12
C ASN A 335 1.31 -7.15 -40.76
N ASP A 336 0.35 -8.06 -40.60
CA ASP A 336 -0.98 -8.03 -41.22
C ASP A 336 -2.06 -7.34 -40.35
N ILE A 337 -1.67 -6.80 -39.20
CA ILE A 337 -2.62 -6.16 -38.24
C ILE A 337 -2.94 -4.75 -38.70
N ASP A 338 -4.23 -4.45 -38.84
CA ASP A 338 -4.76 -3.12 -39.15
C ASP A 338 -4.94 -2.28 -37.89
N PHE A 339 -3.84 -1.71 -37.40
CA PHE A 339 -3.83 -0.87 -36.20
C PHE A 339 -4.60 0.44 -36.38
N ASP A 340 -4.62 1.02 -37.59
CA ASP A 340 -5.30 2.29 -37.85
C ASP A 340 -6.81 2.14 -37.68
N LYS A 341 -7.37 1.03 -38.16
CA LYS A 341 -8.78 0.71 -37.96
C LYS A 341 -9.13 0.60 -36.48
N ILE A 342 -8.36 -0.17 -35.71
CA ILE A 342 -8.64 -0.38 -34.30
C ILE A 342 -8.42 0.91 -33.49
N SER A 343 -7.38 1.68 -33.80
CA SER A 343 -7.15 2.98 -33.14
C SER A 343 -8.28 3.96 -33.37
N SER A 344 -8.93 3.95 -34.53
CA SER A 344 -10.10 4.79 -34.81
C SER A 344 -11.35 4.34 -34.04
N GLN A 345 -11.52 3.04 -33.80
CA GLN A 345 -12.68 2.45 -33.11
C GLN A 345 -12.56 2.49 -31.59
N THR A 346 -11.42 2.87 -31.04
CA THR A 346 -11.13 2.88 -29.60
C THR A 346 -11.15 4.29 -28.99
N GLU A 347 -11.95 5.20 -29.54
CA GLU A 347 -12.11 6.53 -28.96
C GLU A 347 -12.61 6.46 -27.51
N GLY A 348 -11.98 7.26 -26.62
CA GLY A 348 -12.27 7.27 -25.20
C GLY A 348 -11.82 6.02 -24.43
N TRP A 349 -10.94 5.18 -25.02
CA TRP A 349 -10.30 4.10 -24.31
C TRP A 349 -9.07 4.59 -23.55
N THR A 350 -8.84 4.01 -22.38
CA THR A 350 -7.63 4.26 -21.58
C THR A 350 -6.46 3.42 -22.10
N ALA A 351 -5.23 3.78 -21.71
CA ALA A 351 -4.05 3.00 -22.06
C ALA A 351 -4.12 1.55 -21.50
N ALA A 352 -4.72 1.36 -20.34
CA ALA A 352 -4.94 0.05 -19.72
C ALA A 352 -5.93 -0.80 -20.55
N GLU A 353 -7.03 -0.21 -21.01
CA GLU A 353 -8.00 -0.90 -21.88
C GLU A 353 -7.39 -1.29 -23.23
N LEU A 354 -6.57 -0.42 -23.84
CA LEU A 354 -5.87 -0.74 -25.07
C LEU A 354 -4.87 -1.89 -24.90
N ARG A 355 -4.13 -1.88 -23.78
CA ARG A 355 -3.21 -2.99 -23.46
C ARG A 355 -3.94 -4.31 -23.23
N SER A 356 -5.19 -4.30 -22.75
CA SER A 356 -5.97 -5.54 -22.59
C SER A 356 -6.27 -6.21 -23.93
N ILE A 357 -6.36 -5.46 -25.05
CA ILE A 357 -6.47 -6.03 -26.40
C ILE A 357 -5.26 -6.91 -26.68
N LEU A 358 -4.05 -6.37 -26.48
CA LEU A 358 -2.80 -7.09 -26.72
C LEU A 358 -2.67 -8.32 -25.82
N GLN A 359 -3.11 -8.21 -24.57
CA GLN A 359 -3.09 -9.32 -23.63
C GLN A 359 -4.01 -10.46 -24.08
N TYR A 360 -5.28 -10.17 -24.35
CA TYR A 360 -6.23 -11.20 -24.84
C TYR A 360 -5.75 -11.81 -26.18
N SER A 361 -5.20 -11.00 -27.07
CA SER A 361 -4.66 -11.49 -28.34
C SER A 361 -3.46 -12.41 -28.13
N GLY A 362 -2.57 -12.07 -27.19
CA GLY A 362 -1.42 -12.89 -26.84
C GLY A 362 -1.83 -14.23 -26.20
N GLU A 363 -2.81 -14.22 -25.31
CA GLU A 363 -3.38 -15.43 -24.70
C GLU A 363 -3.95 -16.38 -25.77
N LEU A 364 -4.69 -15.85 -26.74
CA LEU A 364 -5.24 -16.64 -27.85
C LEU A 364 -4.13 -17.24 -28.71
N ALA A 365 -3.12 -16.46 -29.09
CA ALA A 365 -1.98 -16.95 -29.86
C ALA A 365 -1.24 -18.09 -29.13
N VAL A 366 -1.03 -17.95 -27.80
CA VAL A 366 -0.38 -18.99 -26.98
C VAL A 366 -1.24 -20.27 -26.93
N ILE A 367 -2.55 -20.16 -26.77
CA ILE A 367 -3.47 -21.31 -26.76
C ILE A 367 -3.38 -22.07 -28.09
N GLU A 368 -3.19 -21.37 -29.22
CA GLU A 368 -3.02 -21.97 -30.54
C GLU A 368 -1.59 -22.43 -30.84
N GLY A 369 -0.65 -22.31 -29.87
CA GLY A 369 0.75 -22.67 -30.04
C GLY A 369 1.53 -21.75 -31.00
N ARG A 370 1.09 -20.51 -31.14
CA ARG A 370 1.73 -19.50 -32.01
C ARG A 370 2.74 -18.69 -31.20
N SER A 371 3.83 -18.29 -31.85
CA SER A 371 4.85 -17.40 -31.26
C SER A 371 4.62 -15.92 -31.57
N ARG A 372 3.59 -15.59 -32.34
CA ARG A 372 3.23 -14.22 -32.74
C ARG A 372 1.71 -14.04 -32.70
N ILE A 373 1.29 -12.81 -32.47
CA ILE A 373 -0.11 -12.38 -32.55
C ILE A 373 -0.40 -12.03 -34.02
N TYR A 374 -1.32 -12.74 -34.63
CA TYR A 374 -1.82 -12.48 -35.98
C TYR A 374 -3.09 -11.65 -35.93
N ASN A 375 -3.54 -11.18 -37.11
CA ASN A 375 -4.71 -10.31 -37.21
C ASN A 375 -6.02 -10.91 -36.63
N ASP A 376 -6.24 -12.21 -36.82
CA ASP A 376 -7.37 -12.94 -36.25
C ASP A 376 -7.36 -12.95 -34.73
N HIS A 377 -6.22 -13.23 -34.07
CA HIS A 377 -6.06 -13.12 -32.64
C HIS A 377 -6.31 -11.68 -32.17
N PHE A 378 -5.83 -10.70 -32.92
CA PHE A 378 -5.96 -9.29 -32.57
C PHE A 378 -7.41 -8.81 -32.61
N LEU A 379 -8.16 -9.22 -33.64
CA LEU A 379 -9.59 -8.93 -33.76
C LEU A 379 -10.41 -9.57 -32.64
N LEU A 380 -10.15 -10.87 -32.35
CA LEU A 380 -10.81 -11.56 -31.24
C LEU A 380 -10.45 -10.94 -29.88
N GLY A 381 -9.20 -10.53 -29.68
CA GLY A 381 -8.73 -9.80 -28.49
C GLY A 381 -9.44 -8.46 -28.34
N PHE A 382 -9.65 -7.75 -29.44
CA PHE A 382 -10.40 -6.50 -29.45
C PHE A 382 -11.90 -6.72 -29.10
N GLU A 383 -12.55 -7.75 -29.62
CA GLU A 383 -13.91 -8.10 -29.26
C GLU A 383 -14.05 -8.44 -27.77
N LYS A 384 -13.13 -9.25 -27.22
CA LYS A 384 -13.10 -9.57 -25.78
C LYS A 384 -12.90 -8.31 -24.91
N ALA A 385 -11.95 -7.46 -25.27
CA ALA A 385 -11.70 -6.21 -24.56
C ALA A 385 -12.90 -5.27 -24.62
N THR A 386 -13.57 -5.19 -25.76
CA THR A 386 -14.80 -4.40 -25.94
C THR A 386 -15.95 -4.91 -25.05
N THR A 387 -16.15 -6.22 -25.03
CA THR A 387 -17.16 -6.84 -24.16
C THR A 387 -16.89 -6.57 -22.69
N ALA A 388 -15.66 -6.76 -22.24
CA ALA A 388 -15.27 -6.50 -20.87
C ALA A 388 -15.42 -5.02 -20.46
N ARG A 389 -15.10 -4.11 -21.38
CA ARG A 389 -15.30 -2.66 -21.18
C ARG A 389 -16.77 -2.29 -21.06
N ASN A 390 -17.61 -2.83 -21.93
CA ASN A 390 -19.05 -2.53 -21.92
C ASN A 390 -19.74 -3.07 -20.66
N ALA A 391 -19.32 -4.25 -20.17
CA ALA A 391 -19.82 -4.79 -18.90
C ALA A 391 -19.52 -3.84 -17.72
N ARG A 392 -18.27 -3.38 -17.58
CA ARG A 392 -17.88 -2.41 -16.54
C ARG A 392 -18.64 -1.09 -16.62
N LYS A 393 -18.84 -0.55 -17.82
CA LYS A 393 -19.64 0.70 -18.00
C LYS A 393 -21.13 0.51 -17.74
N GLY A 394 -21.64 -0.71 -17.83
CA GLY A 394 -23.01 -1.05 -17.46
C GLY A 394 -23.24 -1.11 -15.94
N GLU A 395 -22.19 -1.45 -15.17
CA GLU A 395 -22.21 -1.50 -13.71
C GLU A 395 -22.05 -0.09 -13.05
N GLU A 396 -21.50 0.88 -13.78
CA GLU A 396 -21.33 2.28 -13.32
C GLU A 396 -22.57 3.17 -13.51
N LYS A 397 -23.66 2.63 -14.10
CA LYS A 397 -24.96 3.31 -14.27
C LYS A 397 -25.99 2.79 -13.27
#